data_310891344e4dc62ca08069619b10c637
#
_entry.id   310891344e4dc62ca08069619b10c637
#
_cell.length_a   1.000
_cell.length_b   1.000
_cell.length_c   1.000
_cell.angle_alpha   90.00
_cell.angle_beta   90.00
_cell.angle_gamma   90.00
#
_symmetry.space_group_name_H-M   'P 1'
#
loop_
_entity.id
_entity.type
_entity.pdbx_description
1 polymer ?
#
loop_
_entity_poly.entity_id
_entity_poly.type
_entity_poly.pdbx_seq_one_letter_code
_entity_poly.pdbx_strand_id
1 'polypeptide(L)'
;MDEAAPRAGCTVWFTGPSGAGKTTLARLVAASLAARNRPSEVLDGDEVRATLSKGLGFSRADRDENVRRIGWVCALLTRHGVYTCAAVISPYDEVREEIRRGIGRFLLVHCTAPLAVLEARDPKGLYRRARAGELRNFTGIDAPYERPPAPDVEI
;
A
#
# COMPACT_ATOMS: atom_id res chain seq x y z
N MET A 1 31.58 0.78 24.98
CA MET A 1 30.72 1.47 24.00
C MET A 1 29.48 0.62 23.84
N ASP A 2 28.39 1.10 24.42
CA ASP A 2 27.07 0.45 24.24
C ASP A 2 26.64 0.64 22.79
N GLU A 3 26.85 -0.36 21.99
CA GLU A 3 26.25 -0.43 20.66
C GLU A 3 24.74 -0.66 20.86
N ALA A 4 23.99 0.43 20.91
CA ALA A 4 22.55 0.37 21.05
C ALA A 4 22.01 -0.54 19.95
N ALA A 5 21.37 -1.64 20.32
CA ALA A 5 20.76 -2.57 19.38
C ALA A 5 20.02 -1.80 18.29
N PRO A 6 20.20 -2.13 17.02
CA PRO A 6 19.59 -1.39 15.92
C PRO A 6 18.08 -1.32 16.17
N ARG A 7 17.56 -0.11 16.29
CA ARG A 7 16.12 0.09 16.50
C ARG A 7 15.38 -0.49 15.30
N ALA A 8 14.60 -1.52 15.52
CA ALA A 8 13.82 -2.14 14.46
C ALA A 8 12.91 -1.09 13.81
N GLY A 9 12.80 -1.14 12.48
CA GLY A 9 11.88 -0.33 11.72
C GLY A 9 10.42 -0.77 11.92
N CYS A 10 9.55 -0.23 11.10
CA CYS A 10 8.14 -0.61 11.07
C CYS A 10 7.60 -0.43 9.65
N THR A 11 6.75 -1.32 9.20
CA THR A 11 5.99 -1.12 7.97
C THR A 11 4.66 -0.44 8.29
N VAL A 12 4.40 0.70 7.66
CA VAL A 12 3.10 1.36 7.64
C VAL A 12 2.48 1.11 6.27
N TRP A 13 1.45 0.28 6.22
CA TRP A 13 0.81 -0.17 5.00
C TRP A 13 -0.51 0.55 4.77
N PHE A 14 -0.54 1.41 3.76
CA PHE A 14 -1.73 2.14 3.35
C PHE A 14 -2.46 1.35 2.28
N THR A 15 -3.64 0.84 2.61
CA THR A 15 -4.54 0.13 1.69
C THR A 15 -5.79 0.95 1.40
N GLY A 16 -6.40 0.72 0.27
CA GLY A 16 -7.62 1.42 -0.13
C GLY A 16 -7.73 1.55 -1.65
N PRO A 17 -8.90 1.91 -2.16
CA PRO A 17 -9.11 2.08 -3.58
C PRO A 17 -8.29 3.24 -4.17
N SER A 18 -8.23 3.31 -5.50
CA SER A 18 -7.58 4.43 -6.19
C SER A 18 -8.23 5.76 -5.80
N GLY A 19 -7.43 6.81 -5.63
CA GLY A 19 -7.93 8.14 -5.24
C GLY A 19 -8.25 8.30 -3.74
N ALA A 20 -8.03 7.29 -2.90
CA ALA A 20 -8.29 7.37 -1.46
C ALA A 20 -7.20 8.12 -0.65
N GLY A 21 -6.14 8.60 -1.30
CA GLY A 21 -5.10 9.41 -0.64
C GLY A 21 -3.91 8.63 -0.09
N LYS A 22 -3.77 7.35 -0.39
CA LYS A 22 -2.68 6.48 0.11
C LYS A 22 -1.29 7.07 -0.09
N THR A 23 -0.95 7.44 -1.32
CA THR A 23 0.38 7.97 -1.65
C THR A 23 0.67 9.29 -0.94
N THR A 24 -0.33 10.17 -0.86
CA THR A 24 -0.21 11.46 -0.15
C THR A 24 0.09 11.22 1.33
N LEU A 25 -0.67 10.35 1.99
CA LEU A 25 -0.48 10.02 3.39
C LEU A 25 0.87 9.32 3.64
N ALA A 26 1.24 8.37 2.80
CA ALA A 26 2.53 7.68 2.90
C ALA A 26 3.71 8.65 2.85
N ARG A 27 3.68 9.62 1.93
CA ARG A 27 4.71 10.65 1.80
C ARG A 27 4.75 11.59 3.00
N LEU A 28 3.59 11.99 3.54
CA LEU A 28 3.52 12.83 4.73
C LEU A 28 4.09 12.13 5.96
N VAL A 29 3.77 10.85 6.16
CA VAL A 29 4.31 10.05 7.26
C VAL A 29 5.83 9.88 7.10
N ALA A 30 6.31 9.54 5.91
CA ALA A 30 7.74 9.40 5.67
C ALA A 30 8.50 10.71 5.92
N ALA A 31 7.98 11.86 5.47
CA ALA A 31 8.56 13.17 5.73
C ALA A 31 8.61 13.49 7.24
N SER A 32 7.55 13.16 7.97
CA SER A 32 7.50 13.34 9.43
C SER A 32 8.51 12.45 10.18
N LEU A 33 8.74 11.23 9.70
CA LEU A 33 9.76 10.32 10.22
C LEU A 33 11.18 10.84 9.95
N ALA A 34 11.43 11.29 8.71
CA ALA A 34 12.71 11.88 8.32
C ALA A 34 13.06 13.11 9.16
N ALA A 35 12.08 13.99 9.43
CA ALA A 35 12.26 15.14 10.32
C ALA A 35 12.62 14.77 11.77
N ARG A 36 12.36 13.51 12.15
CA ARG A 36 12.74 12.94 13.46
C ARG A 36 14.00 12.06 13.39
N ASN A 37 14.80 12.19 12.33
CA ASN A 37 15.97 11.38 12.06
C ASN A 37 15.68 9.87 12.10
N ARG A 38 14.52 9.46 11.55
CA ARG A 38 14.15 8.07 11.38
C ARG A 38 14.31 7.68 9.91
N PRO A 39 15.17 6.70 9.58
CA PRO A 39 15.29 6.21 8.21
C PRO A 39 13.94 5.77 7.71
N SER A 40 13.50 6.31 6.60
CA SER A 40 12.17 6.00 6.04
C SER A 40 12.22 5.90 4.53
N GLU A 41 11.39 5.02 3.96
CA GLU A 41 11.24 4.79 2.53
C GLU A 41 9.77 4.73 2.16
N VAL A 42 9.44 5.23 0.97
CA VAL A 42 8.09 5.14 0.41
C VAL A 42 8.08 4.14 -0.73
N LEU A 43 7.20 3.14 -0.66
CA LEU A 43 6.93 2.23 -1.75
C LEU A 43 5.55 2.54 -2.33
N ASP A 44 5.54 3.20 -3.49
CA ASP A 44 4.32 3.50 -4.22
C ASP A 44 3.96 2.36 -5.18
N GLY A 45 2.71 1.92 -5.17
CA GLY A 45 2.26 0.78 -5.96
C GLY A 45 2.43 0.96 -7.47
N ASP A 46 2.31 2.18 -7.99
CA ASP A 46 2.49 2.44 -9.42
C ASP A 46 3.98 2.36 -9.80
N GLU A 47 4.86 2.90 -8.96
CA GLU A 47 6.31 2.82 -9.16
C GLU A 47 6.80 1.38 -9.08
N VAL A 48 6.31 0.60 -8.12
CA VAL A 48 6.63 -0.82 -8.01
C VAL A 48 6.17 -1.60 -9.25
N ARG A 49 5.00 -1.29 -9.79
CA ARG A 49 4.51 -1.94 -11.01
C ARG A 49 5.34 -1.60 -12.25
N ALA A 50 5.93 -0.43 -12.29
CA ALA A 50 6.83 -0.03 -13.38
C ALA A 50 8.22 -0.68 -13.28
N THR A 51 8.59 -1.19 -12.12
CA THR A 51 9.93 -1.72 -11.81
C THR A 51 9.88 -3.18 -11.33
N LEU A 52 9.77 -3.41 -10.03
CA LEU A 52 9.85 -4.72 -9.37
C LEU A 52 8.77 -5.71 -9.86
N SER A 53 7.59 -5.22 -10.14
CA SER A 53 6.43 -6.01 -10.59
C SER A 53 6.12 -5.81 -12.08
N LYS A 54 7.07 -5.34 -12.86
CA LYS A 54 6.92 -5.19 -14.31
C LYS A 54 6.54 -6.52 -14.94
N GLY A 55 5.48 -6.50 -15.74
CA GLY A 55 4.96 -7.69 -16.42
C GLY A 55 3.81 -8.40 -15.70
N LEU A 56 3.54 -8.08 -14.43
CA LEU A 56 2.32 -8.55 -13.76
C LEU A 56 1.09 -7.82 -14.30
N GLY A 57 0.02 -8.58 -14.51
CA GLY A 57 -1.30 -8.05 -14.88
C GLY A 57 -2.15 -7.66 -13.67
N PHE A 58 -3.47 -7.76 -13.85
CA PHE A 58 -4.47 -7.36 -12.84
C PHE A 58 -5.40 -8.51 -12.45
N SER A 59 -5.06 -9.75 -12.78
CA SER A 59 -5.73 -10.93 -12.21
C SER A 59 -5.56 -10.95 -10.69
N ARG A 60 -6.40 -11.70 -9.99
CA ARG A 60 -6.24 -11.89 -8.55
C ARG A 60 -4.84 -12.39 -8.21
N ALA A 61 -4.36 -13.40 -8.93
CA ALA A 61 -3.03 -13.97 -8.71
C ALA A 61 -1.91 -12.95 -8.90
N ASP A 62 -1.97 -12.12 -9.96
CA ASP A 62 -0.99 -11.07 -10.21
C ASP A 62 -1.04 -9.96 -9.14
N ARG A 63 -2.22 -9.61 -8.66
CA ARG A 63 -2.38 -8.63 -7.57
C ARG A 63 -1.79 -9.15 -6.27
N ASP A 64 -2.05 -10.41 -5.93
CA ASP A 64 -1.51 -11.04 -4.73
C ASP A 64 0.01 -11.17 -4.83
N GLU A 65 0.54 -11.57 -5.98
CA GLU A 65 1.98 -11.62 -6.22
C GLU A 65 2.64 -10.25 -6.08
N ASN A 66 2.03 -9.19 -6.63
CA ASN A 66 2.51 -7.83 -6.46
C ASN A 66 2.58 -7.43 -4.97
N VAL A 67 1.54 -7.74 -4.20
CA VAL A 67 1.50 -7.45 -2.75
C VAL A 67 2.59 -8.24 -2.01
N ARG A 68 2.82 -9.52 -2.35
CA ARG A 68 3.88 -10.33 -1.75
C ARG A 68 5.27 -9.78 -2.03
N ARG A 69 5.55 -9.32 -3.25
CA ARG A 69 6.83 -8.70 -3.61
C ARG A 69 7.09 -7.43 -2.80
N ILE A 70 6.09 -6.56 -2.72
CA ILE A 70 6.19 -5.35 -1.90
C ILE A 70 6.37 -5.71 -0.42
N GLY A 71 5.60 -6.66 0.08
CA GLY A 71 5.69 -7.16 1.46
C GLY A 71 7.09 -7.72 1.79
N TRP A 72 7.72 -8.41 0.85
CA TRP A 72 9.08 -8.92 1.02
C TRP A 72 10.10 -7.79 1.16
N VAL A 73 10.01 -6.75 0.32
CA VAL A 73 10.87 -5.56 0.42
C VAL A 73 10.63 -4.84 1.75
N CYS A 74 9.38 -4.68 2.15
CA CYS A 74 9.02 -4.09 3.44
C CYS A 74 9.63 -4.86 4.62
N ALA A 75 9.55 -6.19 4.59
CA ALA A 75 10.14 -7.05 5.62
C ALA A 75 11.66 -6.87 5.72
N LEU A 76 12.34 -6.81 4.56
CA LEU A 76 13.77 -6.59 4.48
C LEU A 76 14.15 -5.25 5.11
N LEU A 77 13.51 -4.17 4.70
CA LEU A 77 13.77 -2.81 5.20
C LEU A 77 13.47 -2.68 6.70
N THR A 78 12.35 -3.24 7.15
CA THR A 78 11.93 -3.22 8.55
C THR A 78 12.95 -3.90 9.46
N ARG A 79 13.50 -5.05 9.04
CA ARG A 79 14.57 -5.75 9.80
C ARG A 79 15.83 -4.91 9.96
N HIS A 80 16.11 -4.05 8.99
CA HIS A 80 17.29 -3.18 8.99
C HIS A 80 17.02 -1.77 9.56
N GLY A 81 15.94 -1.60 10.31
CA GLY A 81 15.68 -0.36 11.04
C GLY A 81 15.00 0.74 10.23
N VAL A 82 14.56 0.45 9.00
CA VAL A 82 13.89 1.41 8.14
C VAL A 82 12.38 1.38 8.37
N TYR A 83 11.77 2.56 8.46
CA TYR A 83 10.32 2.72 8.43
C TYR A 83 9.84 2.74 6.99
N THR A 84 9.02 1.79 6.60
CA THR A 84 8.56 1.65 5.22
C THR A 84 7.11 2.07 5.11
N CYS A 85 6.81 3.08 4.31
CA CYS A 85 5.48 3.58 4.04
C CYS A 85 5.02 3.04 2.67
N ALA A 86 4.28 1.93 2.68
CA ALA A 86 3.81 1.29 1.45
C ALA A 86 2.39 1.76 1.09
N ALA A 87 2.21 2.34 -0.10
CA ALA A 87 0.93 2.81 -0.61
C ALA A 87 0.44 1.89 -1.73
N VAL A 88 -0.41 0.93 -1.41
CA VAL A 88 -0.82 -0.15 -2.32
C VAL A 88 -2.31 -0.42 -2.18
N ILE A 89 -3.03 -0.59 -3.27
CA ILE A 89 -4.47 -0.95 -3.22
C ILE A 89 -4.66 -2.22 -2.39
N SER A 90 -3.90 -3.30 -2.67
CA SER A 90 -3.95 -4.57 -1.93
C SER A 90 -5.39 -5.02 -1.60
N PRO A 91 -6.19 -5.38 -2.64
CA PRO A 91 -7.64 -5.48 -2.49
C PRO A 91 -8.12 -6.70 -1.71
N TYR A 92 -7.26 -7.69 -1.46
CA TYR A 92 -7.66 -8.96 -0.82
C TYR A 92 -7.08 -9.08 0.58
N ASP A 93 -7.94 -9.43 1.54
CA ASP A 93 -7.60 -9.46 2.96
C ASP A 93 -6.60 -10.59 3.28
N GLU A 94 -6.77 -11.74 2.66
CA GLU A 94 -5.92 -12.91 2.87
C GLU A 94 -4.42 -12.58 2.68
N VAL A 95 -4.06 -11.93 1.57
CA VAL A 95 -2.67 -11.58 1.29
C VAL A 95 -2.17 -10.43 2.17
N ARG A 96 -3.04 -9.50 2.57
CA ARG A 96 -2.67 -8.47 3.56
C ARG A 96 -2.30 -9.08 4.90
N GLU A 97 -3.08 -10.04 5.38
CA GLU A 97 -2.80 -10.76 6.62
C GLU A 97 -1.56 -11.67 6.52
N GLU A 98 -1.32 -12.26 5.34
CA GLU A 98 -0.11 -13.03 5.07
C GLU A 98 1.14 -12.16 5.27
N ILE A 99 1.21 -11.00 4.62
CA ILE A 99 2.36 -10.09 4.73
C ILE A 99 2.48 -9.48 6.12
N ARG A 100 1.37 -9.14 6.77
CA ARG A 100 1.35 -8.63 8.15
C ARG A 100 2.05 -9.58 9.11
N ARG A 101 1.70 -10.87 9.04
CA ARG A 101 2.34 -11.91 9.86
C ARG A 101 3.80 -12.09 9.54
N GLY A 102 4.17 -12.02 8.26
CA GLY A 102 5.56 -12.18 7.81
C GLY A 102 6.48 -11.02 8.22
N ILE A 103 5.95 -9.80 8.29
CA ILE A 103 6.71 -8.60 8.67
C ILE A 103 6.78 -8.42 10.19
N GLY A 104 5.70 -8.71 10.91
CA GLY A 104 5.59 -8.61 12.36
C GLY A 104 5.36 -7.18 12.86
N ARG A 105 6.30 -6.24 12.64
CA ARG A 105 6.14 -4.81 12.98
C ARG A 105 5.41 -4.09 11.84
N PHE A 106 4.11 -4.11 11.91
CA PHE A 106 3.24 -3.70 10.83
C PHE A 106 2.05 -2.91 11.36
N LEU A 107 1.74 -1.78 10.72
CA LEU A 107 0.54 -0.99 10.96
C LEU A 107 -0.27 -0.94 9.67
N LEU A 108 -1.52 -1.37 9.72
CA LEU A 108 -2.47 -1.31 8.61
C LEU A 108 -3.30 -0.06 8.69
N VAL A 109 -3.14 0.83 7.71
CA VAL A 109 -3.93 2.05 7.56
C VAL A 109 -4.93 1.86 6.41
N HIS A 110 -6.21 1.86 6.72
CA HIS A 110 -7.27 1.80 5.73
C HIS A 110 -7.68 3.21 5.32
N CYS A 111 -7.34 3.57 4.07
CA CYS A 111 -7.76 4.82 3.46
C CYS A 111 -9.07 4.59 2.71
N THR A 112 -10.13 5.27 3.13
CA THR A 112 -11.46 5.08 2.56
C THR A 112 -12.13 6.40 2.21
N ALA A 113 -13.00 6.36 1.21
CA ALA A 113 -13.92 7.44 0.87
C ALA A 113 -15.11 6.84 0.11
N PRO A 114 -16.29 7.48 0.15
CA PRO A 114 -17.42 7.08 -0.67
C PRO A 114 -17.03 7.01 -2.16
N LEU A 115 -17.54 6.02 -2.88
CA LEU A 115 -17.23 5.82 -4.30
C LEU A 115 -17.46 7.09 -5.13
N ALA A 116 -18.56 7.81 -4.88
CA ALA A 116 -18.85 9.07 -5.55
C ALA A 116 -17.74 10.13 -5.37
N VAL A 117 -17.11 10.17 -4.18
CA VAL A 117 -15.99 11.07 -3.89
C VAL A 117 -14.74 10.64 -4.65
N LEU A 118 -14.47 9.32 -4.70
CA LEU A 118 -13.33 8.76 -5.44
C LEU A 118 -13.48 9.02 -6.95
N GLU A 119 -14.67 8.82 -7.50
CA GLU A 119 -14.99 9.10 -8.91
C GLU A 119 -14.88 10.60 -9.23
N ALA A 120 -15.32 11.47 -8.33
CA ALA A 120 -15.21 12.92 -8.50
C ALA A 120 -13.74 13.40 -8.45
N ARG A 121 -12.91 12.80 -7.59
CA ARG A 121 -11.47 13.12 -7.51
C ARG A 121 -10.72 12.64 -8.74
N ASP A 122 -10.89 11.38 -9.09
CA ASP A 122 -10.30 10.65 -10.24
C ASP A 122 -9.00 11.25 -10.80
N PRO A 123 -7.92 11.38 -9.98
CA PRO A 123 -6.73 12.14 -10.34
C PRO A 123 -5.98 11.56 -11.54
N LYS A 124 -6.17 10.27 -11.82
CA LYS A 124 -5.55 9.55 -12.94
C LYS A 124 -6.50 9.27 -14.10
N GLY A 125 -7.77 9.69 -14.00
CA GLY A 125 -8.79 9.39 -14.99
C GLY A 125 -9.20 7.91 -15.08
N LEU A 126 -8.83 7.09 -14.08
CA LEU A 126 -9.03 5.64 -14.12
C LEU A 126 -10.48 5.24 -13.92
N TYR A 127 -11.22 5.91 -13.04
CA TYR A 127 -12.66 5.67 -12.85
C TYR A 127 -13.46 5.99 -14.11
N ARG A 128 -13.17 7.12 -14.74
CA ARG A 128 -13.80 7.49 -16.00
C ARG A 128 -13.55 6.45 -17.08
N ARG A 129 -12.31 5.97 -17.22
CA ARG A 129 -11.96 4.93 -18.19
C ARG A 129 -12.60 3.59 -17.87
N ALA A 130 -12.70 3.23 -16.59
CA ALA A 130 -13.37 2.02 -16.15
C ALA A 130 -14.89 2.09 -16.46
N ARG A 131 -15.52 3.22 -16.18
CA ARG A 131 -16.95 3.44 -16.52
C ARG A 131 -17.21 3.43 -18.03
N ALA A 132 -16.26 3.88 -18.83
CA ALA A 132 -16.32 3.81 -20.30
C ALA A 132 -16.04 2.41 -20.86
N GLY A 133 -15.72 1.42 -20.01
CA GLY A 133 -15.39 0.05 -20.45
C GLY A 133 -13.97 -0.11 -21.03
N GLU A 134 -13.14 0.92 -20.95
CA GLU A 134 -11.75 0.90 -21.44
C GLU A 134 -10.81 0.14 -20.51
N LEU A 135 -11.14 0.06 -19.22
CA LEU A 135 -10.41 -0.71 -18.22
C LEU A 135 -11.30 -1.82 -17.67
N ARG A 136 -10.75 -3.03 -17.62
CA ARG A 136 -11.38 -4.20 -16.98
C ARG A 136 -10.66 -4.55 -15.70
N ASN A 137 -11.36 -5.26 -14.80
CA ASN A 137 -10.82 -5.67 -13.49
C ASN A 137 -10.34 -4.47 -12.67
N PHE A 138 -11.06 -3.36 -12.73
CA PHE A 138 -10.73 -2.16 -11.97
C PHE A 138 -11.36 -2.24 -10.58
N THR A 139 -10.51 -2.17 -9.55
CA THR A 139 -10.91 -2.27 -8.15
C THR A 139 -11.93 -1.20 -7.77
N GLY A 140 -13.08 -1.63 -7.24
CA GLY A 140 -14.17 -0.76 -6.81
C GLY A 140 -15.24 -0.51 -7.90
N ILE A 141 -15.01 -0.93 -9.15
CA ILE A 141 -15.98 -0.86 -10.24
C ILE A 141 -16.41 -2.27 -10.67
N ASP A 142 -15.53 -3.03 -11.30
CA ASP A 142 -15.81 -4.39 -11.79
C ASP A 142 -14.90 -5.46 -11.13
N ALA A 143 -14.05 -5.06 -10.20
CA ALA A 143 -13.28 -5.95 -9.35
C ALA A 143 -13.49 -5.57 -7.87
N PRO A 144 -13.47 -6.55 -6.95
CA PRO A 144 -13.76 -6.30 -5.55
C PRO A 144 -12.59 -5.61 -4.84
N TYR A 145 -12.94 -4.85 -3.80
CA TYR A 145 -12.02 -4.43 -2.75
C TYR A 145 -12.56 -4.95 -1.40
N GLU A 146 -11.82 -5.84 -0.77
CA GLU A 146 -12.18 -6.37 0.53
C GLU A 146 -11.70 -5.41 1.62
N ARG A 147 -12.67 -4.75 2.30
CA ARG A 147 -12.37 -3.88 3.43
C ARG A 147 -11.63 -4.67 4.52
N PRO A 148 -10.53 -4.15 5.08
CA PRO A 148 -9.89 -4.79 6.23
C PRO A 148 -10.88 -4.90 7.41
N PRO A 149 -11.04 -6.08 8.03
CA PRO A 149 -11.96 -6.24 9.16
C PRO A 149 -11.44 -5.55 10.44
N ALA A 150 -10.12 -5.41 10.57
CA ALA A 150 -9.49 -4.83 11.75
C ALA A 150 -8.24 -4.02 11.35
N PRO A 151 -8.40 -2.86 10.70
CA PRO A 151 -7.28 -1.96 10.47
C PRO A 151 -6.81 -1.34 11.79
N ASP A 152 -5.50 -1.03 11.88
CA ASP A 152 -4.96 -0.32 13.04
C ASP A 152 -5.41 1.15 13.05
N VAL A 153 -5.59 1.73 11.86
CA VAL A 153 -6.09 3.10 11.64
C VAL A 153 -7.03 3.11 10.44
N GLU A 154 -8.11 3.86 10.52
CA GLU A 154 -9.00 4.15 9.38
C GLU A 154 -9.12 5.65 9.17
N ILE A 155 -8.97 6.10 7.93
CA ILE A 155 -8.98 7.52 7.53
C ILE A 155 -9.90 7.71 6.33
#